data_596ca9c8586bc4a7bbc3f6b63e000e78
#
_entry.id   596ca9c8586bc4a7bbc3f6b63e000e78
#
_cell.length_a   1.000
_cell.length_b   1.000
_cell.length_c   1.000
_cell.angle_alpha   90.00
_cell.angle_beta   90.00
_cell.angle_gamma   90.00
#
_symmetry.space_group_name_H-M   'P 1'
#
loop_
_entity.id
_entity.type
_entity.pdbx_description
1 polymer ?
#
loop_
_entity_poly.entity_id
_entity_poly.type
_entity_poly.pdbx_seq_one_letter_code
_entity_poly.pdbx_strand_id
1 'polypeptide(L)'
;MNKKRLFGYLFVLVSVGNISAQESRLSAQEYKLWYDRPAQVWTEALPLGNGRLGAMVYGTPATEQIQLNEETIWAGRPNNNANPNALEYIPRIRDLVFAGKYLEAQTLATEKVMAKSNSGMPYQSFGDLRIAFPGHTRYTNYYRELSLD
;
A
#
# COMPACT_ATOMS: atom_id res chain seq x y z
N MET A 1 -17.20 53.38 77.03
CA MET A 1 -18.11 53.07 75.92
C MET A 1 -17.26 52.52 74.77
N ASN A 2 -17.05 51.19 74.72
CA ASN A 2 -16.17 50.52 73.80
C ASN A 2 -16.99 49.85 72.69
N LYS A 3 -16.93 50.35 71.44
CA LYS A 3 -17.51 49.70 70.28
C LYS A 3 -16.50 48.72 69.71
N LYS A 4 -16.75 47.40 69.92
CA LYS A 4 -16.02 46.31 69.25
C LYS A 4 -16.56 46.22 67.85
N ARG A 5 -15.65 46.46 66.84
CA ARG A 5 -15.93 46.17 65.43
C ARG A 5 -15.70 44.70 65.19
N LEU A 6 -16.76 44.02 64.79
CA LEU A 6 -16.73 42.60 64.37
C LEU A 6 -16.30 42.59 62.87
N PHE A 7 -15.12 42.07 62.63
CA PHE A 7 -14.64 41.80 61.23
C PHE A 7 -15.13 40.41 60.83
N GLY A 8 -16.11 40.38 59.93
CA GLY A 8 -16.58 39.16 59.32
C GLY A 8 -15.62 38.74 58.22
N TYR A 9 -14.98 37.60 58.37
CA TYR A 9 -14.22 36.97 57.29
C TYR A 9 -15.18 36.19 56.38
N LEU A 10 -15.37 36.68 55.15
CA LEU A 10 -16.07 36.00 54.12
C LEU A 10 -15.17 34.93 53.53
N PHE A 11 -15.37 33.66 53.92
CA PHE A 11 -14.71 32.52 53.31
C PHE A 11 -15.37 32.20 51.96
N VAL A 12 -14.67 32.58 50.85
CA VAL A 12 -15.07 32.16 49.52
C VAL A 12 -14.55 30.74 49.32
N LEU A 13 -15.43 29.75 49.42
CA LEU A 13 -15.13 28.38 49.01
C LEU A 13 -15.10 28.32 47.47
N VAL A 14 -13.89 28.35 46.93
CA VAL A 14 -13.66 27.99 45.53
C VAL A 14 -13.73 26.48 45.42
N SER A 15 -14.86 25.98 44.95
CA SER A 15 -14.99 24.59 44.55
C SER A 15 -14.14 24.37 43.29
N VAL A 16 -12.97 23.73 43.46
CA VAL A 16 -12.21 23.22 42.36
C VAL A 16 -12.99 22.05 41.77
N GLY A 17 -13.80 22.37 40.77
CA GLY A 17 -14.42 21.32 39.96
C GLY A 17 -13.34 20.48 39.29
N ASN A 18 -13.32 19.19 39.60
CA ASN A 18 -12.54 18.24 38.86
C ASN A 18 -12.99 18.28 37.39
N ILE A 19 -12.27 19.01 36.56
CA ILE A 19 -12.37 18.87 35.12
C ILE A 19 -11.71 17.53 34.80
N SER A 20 -12.49 16.47 34.87
CA SER A 20 -12.12 15.22 34.23
C SER A 20 -11.97 15.54 32.75
N ALA A 21 -10.75 15.70 32.28
CA ALA A 21 -10.46 15.68 30.87
C ALA A 21 -10.92 14.30 30.37
N GLN A 22 -12.12 14.29 29.82
CA GLN A 22 -12.61 13.17 29.05
C GLN A 22 -11.71 13.17 27.79
N GLU A 23 -10.59 12.44 27.87
CA GLU A 23 -9.88 12.05 26.68
C GLU A 23 -10.92 11.38 25.80
N SER A 24 -11.43 12.15 24.84
CA SER A 24 -12.07 11.56 23.67
C SER A 24 -10.99 10.70 23.03
N ARG A 25 -10.98 9.43 23.37
CA ARG A 25 -10.34 8.41 22.55
C ARG A 25 -11.04 8.58 21.21
N LEU A 26 -10.42 9.35 20.33
CA LEU A 26 -10.65 9.25 18.89
C LEU A 26 -10.55 7.76 18.66
N SER A 27 -11.65 7.09 18.40
CA SER A 27 -11.61 5.68 18.02
C SER A 27 -10.62 5.61 16.88
N ALA A 28 -9.47 4.98 17.13
CA ALA A 28 -8.49 4.78 16.10
C ALA A 28 -9.26 4.18 14.93
N GLN A 29 -9.26 4.88 13.81
CA GLN A 29 -9.97 4.39 12.64
C GLN A 29 -9.27 3.09 12.25
N GLU A 30 -9.93 1.99 12.52
CA GLU A 30 -9.41 0.67 12.23
C GLU A 30 -9.33 0.51 10.70
N TYR A 31 -8.11 0.49 10.18
CA TYR A 31 -7.89 0.26 8.76
C TYR A 31 -7.94 -1.23 8.48
N LYS A 32 -8.95 -1.66 7.71
CA LYS A 32 -9.09 -3.06 7.35
C LYS A 32 -9.70 -3.24 5.95
N LEU A 33 -9.29 -4.29 5.29
CA LEU A 33 -9.97 -4.85 4.13
C LEU A 33 -10.87 -5.97 4.62
N TRP A 34 -12.13 -5.98 4.20
CA TRP A 34 -13.05 -7.03 4.60
C TRP A 34 -14.05 -7.39 3.51
N TYR A 35 -14.51 -8.63 3.54
CA TYR A 35 -15.48 -9.16 2.59
C TYR A 35 -16.39 -10.19 3.26
N ASP A 36 -17.62 -10.28 2.77
CA ASP A 36 -18.65 -11.22 3.22
C ASP A 36 -18.77 -12.47 2.32
N ARG A 37 -17.86 -12.62 1.36
CA ARG A 37 -17.76 -13.76 0.45
C ARG A 37 -16.32 -14.09 0.10
N PRO A 38 -16.04 -15.34 -0.38
CA PRO A 38 -14.75 -15.67 -0.97
C PRO A 38 -14.43 -14.82 -2.19
N ALA A 39 -13.15 -14.62 -2.49
CA ALA A 39 -12.72 -13.94 -3.70
C ALA A 39 -13.04 -14.75 -4.95
N GLN A 40 -13.58 -14.09 -5.96
CA GLN A 40 -13.82 -14.67 -7.28
C GLN A 40 -12.75 -14.22 -8.29
N VAL A 41 -12.18 -13.04 -8.07
CA VAL A 41 -11.14 -12.46 -8.91
C VAL A 41 -9.95 -12.03 -8.05
N TRP A 42 -8.80 -11.88 -8.68
CA TRP A 42 -7.55 -11.55 -8.01
C TRP A 42 -7.63 -10.28 -7.14
N THR A 43 -8.31 -9.26 -7.61
CA THR A 43 -8.45 -7.98 -6.89
C THR A 43 -9.33 -8.05 -5.64
N GLU A 44 -10.05 -9.12 -5.43
CA GLU A 44 -10.83 -9.37 -4.21
C GLU A 44 -10.04 -10.19 -3.18
N ALA A 45 -8.92 -10.83 -3.57
CA ALA A 45 -8.10 -11.61 -2.66
C ALA A 45 -7.40 -10.70 -1.65
N LEU A 46 -7.18 -11.20 -0.42
CA LEU A 46 -6.49 -10.45 0.61
C LEU A 46 -4.98 -10.55 0.43
N PRO A 47 -4.26 -9.42 0.33
CA PRO A 47 -2.82 -9.42 0.12
C PRO A 47 -2.07 -9.64 1.45
N LEU A 48 -1.10 -10.54 1.43
CA LEU A 48 -0.14 -10.73 2.51
C LEU A 48 1.27 -10.64 1.96
N GLY A 49 2.22 -10.17 2.77
CA GLY A 49 3.60 -10.10 2.32
C GLY A 49 4.56 -9.59 3.38
N ASN A 50 5.85 -9.76 3.10
CA ASN A 50 6.94 -9.29 3.95
C ASN A 50 8.00 -8.49 3.17
N GLY A 51 7.63 -7.98 1.99
CA GLY A 51 8.55 -7.29 1.07
C GLY A 51 9.24 -8.20 0.07
N ARG A 52 9.51 -9.45 0.40
CA ARG A 52 10.13 -10.45 -0.50
C ARG A 52 9.11 -11.45 -1.02
N LEU A 53 8.36 -12.07 -0.12
CA LEU A 53 7.29 -13.00 -0.45
C LEU A 53 5.96 -12.26 -0.44
N GLY A 54 5.11 -12.59 -1.39
CA GLY A 54 3.74 -12.11 -1.47
C GLY A 54 2.76 -13.26 -1.63
N ALA A 55 1.56 -13.07 -1.13
CA ALA A 55 0.46 -14.00 -1.26
C ALA A 55 -0.86 -13.27 -1.46
N MET A 56 -1.72 -13.81 -2.30
CA MET A 56 -3.10 -13.36 -2.47
C MET A 56 -4.01 -14.48 -2.01
N VAL A 57 -4.69 -14.28 -0.88
CA VAL A 57 -5.53 -15.29 -0.21
C VAL A 57 -6.98 -15.11 -0.64
N TYR A 58 -7.56 -16.13 -1.28
CA TYR A 58 -8.93 -16.07 -1.82
C TYR A 58 -9.99 -16.32 -0.76
N GLY A 59 -9.69 -17.10 0.28
CA GLY A 59 -10.62 -17.38 1.37
C GLY A 59 -11.72 -18.37 0.97
N THR A 60 -11.45 -19.33 0.11
CA THR A 60 -12.45 -20.31 -0.32
C THR A 60 -12.53 -21.48 0.65
N PRO A 61 -13.66 -21.72 1.34
CA PRO A 61 -13.72 -22.68 2.45
C PRO A 61 -13.43 -24.14 2.09
N ALA A 62 -13.91 -24.61 0.94
CA ALA A 62 -13.73 -26.00 0.52
C ALA A 62 -12.37 -26.28 -0.13
N THR A 63 -11.89 -25.30 -0.88
CA THR A 63 -10.59 -25.41 -1.57
C THR A 63 -9.96 -24.03 -1.60
N GLU A 64 -9.12 -23.75 -0.62
CA GLU A 64 -8.38 -22.50 -0.57
C GLU A 64 -7.42 -22.38 -1.75
N GLN A 65 -7.35 -21.22 -2.32
CA GLN A 65 -6.35 -20.82 -3.29
C GLN A 65 -5.53 -19.67 -2.71
N ILE A 66 -4.22 -19.86 -2.69
CA ILE A 66 -3.25 -18.84 -2.31
C ILE A 66 -2.30 -18.67 -3.48
N GLN A 67 -2.41 -17.57 -4.17
CA GLN A 67 -1.50 -17.23 -5.24
C GLN A 67 -0.24 -16.62 -4.66
N LEU A 68 0.89 -17.23 -4.96
CA LEU A 68 2.17 -16.88 -4.37
C LEU A 68 3.04 -16.08 -5.33
N ASN A 69 3.87 -15.23 -4.75
CA ASN A 69 4.85 -14.44 -5.45
C ASN A 69 6.17 -14.38 -4.67
N GLU A 70 7.28 -14.23 -5.39
CA GLU A 70 8.60 -13.95 -4.83
C GLU A 70 9.32 -12.95 -5.73
N GLU A 71 9.88 -11.89 -5.15
CA GLU A 71 10.35 -10.69 -5.88
C GLU A 71 11.49 -10.94 -6.86
N THR A 72 12.26 -12.02 -6.68
CA THR A 72 13.44 -12.30 -7.50
C THR A 72 13.18 -13.23 -8.68
N ILE A 73 11.96 -13.72 -8.89
CA ILE A 73 11.62 -14.67 -9.94
C ILE A 73 11.43 -13.95 -11.28
N TRP A 74 12.53 -13.80 -11.98
CA TRP A 74 12.56 -13.20 -13.31
C TRP A 74 13.05 -14.21 -14.34
N ALA A 75 12.40 -14.24 -15.50
CA ALA A 75 12.93 -15.00 -16.64
C ALA A 75 14.05 -14.22 -17.31
N GLY A 76 15.16 -14.88 -17.59
CA GLY A 76 16.27 -14.29 -18.29
C GLY A 76 17.58 -14.33 -17.51
N ARG A 77 18.49 -13.44 -17.88
CA ARG A 77 19.83 -13.30 -17.31
C ARG A 77 20.23 -11.83 -17.28
N PRO A 78 21.21 -11.45 -16.47
CA PRO A 78 21.75 -10.10 -16.51
C PRO A 78 22.08 -9.68 -17.93
N ASN A 79 21.55 -8.54 -18.36
CA ASN A 79 21.69 -8.03 -19.71
C ASN A 79 21.96 -6.52 -19.66
N ASN A 80 23.02 -6.09 -20.34
CA ASN A 80 23.23 -4.67 -20.58
C ASN A 80 22.46 -4.25 -21.84
N ASN A 81 21.29 -3.69 -21.62
CA ASN A 81 20.40 -3.22 -22.69
C ASN A 81 20.68 -1.77 -23.12
N ALA A 82 21.70 -1.13 -22.58
CA ALA A 82 22.05 0.24 -22.95
C ALA A 82 22.43 0.33 -24.42
N ASN A 83 21.98 1.39 -25.08
CA ASN A 83 22.43 1.70 -26.43
C ASN A 83 23.84 2.38 -26.35
N PRO A 84 24.91 1.76 -26.86
CA PRO A 84 26.25 2.29 -26.70
C PRO A 84 26.45 3.62 -27.44
N ASN A 85 25.64 3.91 -28.45
CA ASN A 85 25.73 5.12 -29.25
C ASN A 85 24.82 6.26 -28.73
N ALA A 86 24.08 6.04 -27.65
CA ALA A 86 23.11 7.02 -27.14
C ALA A 86 23.75 8.37 -26.79
N LEU A 87 24.95 8.34 -26.21
CA LEU A 87 25.61 9.53 -25.66
C LEU A 87 25.81 10.64 -26.72
N GLU A 88 26.14 10.31 -27.94
CA GLU A 88 26.41 11.28 -29.01
C GLU A 88 25.18 12.10 -29.41
N TYR A 89 23.96 11.57 -29.19
CA TYR A 89 22.71 12.22 -29.57
C TYR A 89 22.12 13.07 -28.45
N ILE A 90 22.52 12.88 -27.19
CA ILE A 90 21.96 13.60 -26.03
C ILE A 90 22.07 15.11 -26.17
N PRO A 91 23.20 15.73 -26.59
CA PRO A 91 23.27 17.19 -26.78
C PRO A 91 22.21 17.68 -27.76
N ARG A 92 22.10 17.02 -28.92
CA ARG A 92 21.11 17.41 -29.94
C ARG A 92 19.67 17.32 -29.48
N ILE A 93 19.32 16.27 -28.72
CA ILE A 93 17.97 16.11 -28.12
C ILE A 93 17.71 17.25 -27.16
N ARG A 94 18.67 17.61 -26.33
CA ARG A 94 18.56 18.74 -25.39
C ARG A 94 18.30 20.06 -26.11
N ASP A 95 19.03 20.33 -27.19
CA ASP A 95 18.84 21.53 -28.01
C ASP A 95 17.42 21.59 -28.60
N LEU A 96 16.91 20.47 -29.09
CA LEU A 96 15.55 20.37 -29.62
C LEU A 96 14.50 20.62 -28.55
N VAL A 97 14.67 20.08 -27.33
CA VAL A 97 13.79 20.32 -26.20
C VAL A 97 13.78 21.82 -25.83
N PHE A 98 14.94 22.45 -25.70
CA PHE A 98 15.04 23.88 -25.40
C PHE A 98 14.49 24.78 -26.51
N ALA A 99 14.54 24.33 -27.76
CA ALA A 99 13.92 25.02 -28.89
C ALA A 99 12.39 24.78 -28.99
N GLY A 100 11.78 24.04 -28.07
CA GLY A 100 10.33 23.69 -28.08
C GLY A 100 9.96 22.66 -29.14
N LYS A 101 10.93 22.00 -29.77
CA LYS A 101 10.74 21.02 -30.85
C LYS A 101 10.58 19.59 -30.26
N TYR A 102 9.56 19.41 -29.42
CA TYR A 102 9.38 18.17 -28.65
C TYR A 102 9.19 16.93 -29.51
N LEU A 103 8.46 17.03 -30.60
CA LEU A 103 8.22 15.88 -31.49
C LEU A 103 9.52 15.42 -32.17
N GLU A 104 10.34 16.38 -32.65
CA GLU A 104 11.65 16.07 -33.24
C GLU A 104 12.58 15.44 -32.20
N ALA A 105 12.57 15.98 -30.97
CA ALA A 105 13.36 15.43 -29.87
C ALA A 105 12.94 14.00 -29.50
N GLN A 106 11.65 13.73 -29.43
CA GLN A 106 11.10 12.40 -29.16
C GLN A 106 11.47 11.40 -30.27
N THR A 107 11.31 11.78 -31.52
CA THR A 107 11.68 10.94 -32.68
C THR A 107 13.15 10.57 -32.61
N LEU A 108 14.04 11.56 -32.44
CA LEU A 108 15.47 11.34 -32.35
C LEU A 108 15.85 10.46 -31.15
N ALA A 109 15.22 10.68 -29.99
CA ALA A 109 15.44 9.86 -28.80
C ALA A 109 15.02 8.40 -29.02
N THR A 110 13.85 8.19 -29.63
CA THR A 110 13.33 6.85 -29.93
C THR A 110 14.24 6.09 -30.88
N GLU A 111 14.71 6.74 -31.92
CA GLU A 111 15.56 6.11 -32.96
C GLU A 111 17.01 5.86 -32.51
N LYS A 112 17.57 6.78 -31.70
CA LYS A 112 19.04 6.83 -31.49
C LYS A 112 19.47 6.58 -30.05
N VAL A 113 18.56 6.75 -29.08
CA VAL A 113 18.90 6.68 -27.65
C VAL A 113 18.25 5.49 -26.95
N MET A 114 17.06 5.12 -27.38
CA MET A 114 16.33 4.03 -26.74
C MET A 114 17.15 2.74 -26.71
N ALA A 115 16.91 1.97 -25.67
CA ALA A 115 17.51 0.66 -25.49
C ALA A 115 17.19 -0.28 -26.68
N LYS A 116 18.01 -1.31 -26.87
CA LYS A 116 17.82 -2.31 -27.95
C LYS A 116 16.53 -3.09 -27.81
N SER A 117 16.05 -3.22 -26.58
CA SER A 117 14.76 -3.84 -26.26
C SER A 117 14.02 -2.95 -25.28
N ASN A 118 12.74 -2.67 -25.53
CA ASN A 118 11.90 -1.87 -24.65
C ASN A 118 11.24 -2.71 -23.54
N SER A 119 11.39 -4.02 -23.58
CA SER A 119 10.93 -4.94 -22.54
C SER A 119 12.07 -5.27 -21.59
N GLY A 120 11.80 -5.18 -20.29
CA GLY A 120 12.68 -5.73 -19.28
C GLY A 120 12.63 -7.27 -19.29
N MET A 121 13.27 -7.90 -18.31
CA MET A 121 13.12 -9.32 -18.10
C MET A 121 11.65 -9.61 -17.69
N PRO A 122 11.00 -10.62 -18.28
CA PRO A 122 9.67 -11.01 -17.88
C PRO A 122 9.65 -11.45 -16.41
N TYR A 123 8.72 -10.92 -15.64
CA TYR A 123 8.46 -11.37 -14.31
C TYR A 123 7.60 -12.64 -14.35
N GLN A 124 7.87 -13.59 -13.47
CA GLN A 124 7.13 -14.85 -13.42
C GLN A 124 6.38 -14.96 -12.09
N SER A 125 5.18 -15.51 -12.12
CA SER A 125 4.47 -15.90 -10.90
C SER A 125 5.16 -17.11 -10.29
N PHE A 126 5.20 -17.16 -8.95
CA PHE A 126 5.74 -18.33 -8.24
C PHE A 126 4.84 -19.56 -8.42
N GLY A 127 3.54 -19.36 -8.36
CA GLY A 127 2.54 -20.42 -8.52
C GLY A 127 1.38 -20.30 -7.53
N ASP A 128 0.48 -21.25 -7.60
CA ASP A 128 -0.71 -21.33 -6.75
C ASP A 128 -0.58 -22.51 -5.77
N LEU A 129 -0.74 -22.23 -4.49
CA LEU A 129 -0.96 -23.22 -3.47
C LEU A 129 -2.48 -23.49 -3.36
N ARG A 130 -2.89 -24.73 -3.52
CA ARG A 130 -4.28 -25.16 -3.36
C ARG A 130 -4.41 -26.13 -2.21
N ILE A 131 -5.27 -25.81 -1.25
CA ILE A 131 -5.50 -26.61 -0.04
C ILE A 131 -6.94 -27.06 -0.02
N ALA A 132 -7.16 -28.37 -0.11
CA ALA A 132 -8.50 -28.94 0.00
C ALA A 132 -8.87 -29.19 1.47
N PHE A 133 -10.05 -28.77 1.86
CA PHE A 133 -10.65 -29.00 3.18
C PHE A 133 -11.89 -29.88 3.02
N PRO A 134 -11.75 -31.22 3.07
CA PRO A 134 -12.88 -32.12 2.95
C PRO A 134 -13.96 -31.83 4.01
N GLY A 135 -15.19 -31.73 3.59
CA GLY A 135 -16.33 -31.44 4.50
C GLY A 135 -16.67 -29.97 4.67
N HIS A 136 -15.83 -29.03 4.21
CA HIS A 136 -16.11 -27.58 4.32
C HIS A 136 -16.91 -27.03 3.13
N THR A 137 -17.82 -27.81 2.58
CA THR A 137 -18.64 -27.43 1.42
C THR A 137 -19.84 -26.54 1.78
N ARG A 138 -20.22 -26.51 3.07
CA ARG A 138 -21.32 -25.68 3.56
C ARG A 138 -20.84 -24.75 4.64
N TYR A 139 -21.17 -23.48 4.52
CA TYR A 139 -20.84 -22.46 5.51
C TYR A 139 -21.95 -21.42 5.55
N THR A 140 -22.06 -20.73 6.69
CA THR A 140 -22.98 -19.62 6.92
C THR A 140 -22.23 -18.48 7.57
N ASN A 141 -22.70 -17.26 7.39
CA ASN A 141 -22.10 -16.06 8.01
C ASN A 141 -20.61 -15.91 7.66
N TYR A 142 -20.29 -16.08 6.38
CA TYR A 142 -18.92 -15.94 5.91
C TYR A 142 -18.39 -14.53 6.14
N TYR A 143 -17.16 -14.45 6.64
CA TYR A 143 -16.45 -13.19 6.82
C TYR A 143 -14.95 -13.43 6.74
N ARG A 144 -14.24 -12.54 6.07
CA ARG A 144 -12.78 -12.50 6.03
C ARG A 144 -12.32 -11.06 6.11
N GLU A 145 -11.23 -10.84 6.82
CA GLU A 145 -10.64 -9.52 6.94
C GLU A 145 -9.12 -9.58 6.99
N LEU A 146 -8.51 -8.47 6.69
CA LEU A 146 -7.10 -8.18 6.88
C LEU A 146 -7.03 -6.83 7.61
N SER A 147 -6.58 -6.83 8.86
CA SER A 147 -6.21 -5.61 9.58
C SER A 147 -4.92 -5.05 9.01
N LEU A 148 -4.85 -3.72 8.91
CA LEU A 148 -3.68 -2.98 8.45
C LEU A 148 -2.97 -2.26 9.62
N ASP A 149 -3.42 -2.54 10.87
CA ASP A 149 -2.87 -1.99 12.12
C ASP A 149 -1.73 -2.86 12.67
#